data_e662883fa76ecf5304416893e9c07285
#
_entry.id   e662883fa76ecf5304416893e9c07285
#
_cell.length_a   1.000
_cell.length_b   1.000
_cell.length_c   1.000
_cell.angle_alpha   90.00
_cell.angle_beta   90.00
_cell.angle_gamma   90.00
#
_symmetry.space_group_name_H-M   'P 1'
#
loop_
_entity.id
_entity.type
_entity.pdbx_description
1 polymer ?
#
loop_
_entity_poly.entity_id
_entity_poly.type
_entity_poly.pdbx_seq_one_letter_code
_entity_poly.pdbx_strand_id
1 'polypeptide(L)'
;TAEDGHQTTLLRSMLVQEAAAYGSADARAFGEGLFWAHVREGAEIDPNFRRAAFQAGANANETGYDEVLGLFRNATDPALVRELTDALASVDKFDLAERTLELAVSDDVRAQDTVYLIVDVSRSSPAGLSLAWQMVQNHFEVIAAHGGGVGAAGAGMSPLIQRVASQRSE
;
A
#
# COMPACT_ATOMS: atom_id res chain seq x y z
N THR A 1 -8.77 -12.60 -21.89
CA THR A 1 -8.38 -13.47 -22.99
C THR A 1 -7.47 -12.71 -23.95
N ALA A 2 -6.60 -13.39 -24.70
CA ALA A 2 -5.65 -12.78 -25.65
C ALA A 2 -6.34 -11.95 -26.78
N GLU A 3 -7.64 -12.02 -26.90
CA GLU A 3 -8.46 -11.29 -27.89
C GLU A 3 -9.07 -9.98 -27.35
N ASP A 4 -8.88 -9.68 -26.06
CA ASP A 4 -9.44 -8.45 -25.50
C ASP A 4 -8.64 -7.22 -26.00
N GLY A 5 -9.34 -6.22 -26.50
CA GLY A 5 -8.71 -4.94 -26.82
C GLY A 5 -8.10 -4.30 -25.57
N HIS A 6 -7.07 -3.50 -25.75
CA HIS A 6 -6.32 -2.81 -24.67
C HIS A 6 -7.23 -2.13 -23.62
N GLN A 7 -8.30 -1.46 -24.06
CA GLN A 7 -9.28 -0.82 -23.19
C GLN A 7 -10.05 -1.83 -22.31
N THR A 8 -10.41 -2.99 -22.86
CA THR A 8 -11.10 -4.05 -22.10
C THR A 8 -10.18 -4.63 -21.03
N THR A 9 -8.90 -4.82 -21.32
CA THR A 9 -7.91 -5.32 -20.36
C THR A 9 -7.72 -4.31 -19.21
N LEU A 10 -7.58 -3.03 -19.52
CA LEU A 10 -7.49 -1.97 -18.52
C LEU A 10 -8.75 -1.92 -17.62
N LEU A 11 -9.93 -1.96 -18.22
CA LEU A 11 -11.18 -1.96 -17.45
C LEU A 11 -11.28 -3.17 -16.53
N ARG A 12 -10.90 -4.36 -17.00
CA ARG A 12 -10.90 -5.58 -16.19
C ARG A 12 -9.96 -5.47 -15.00
N SER A 13 -8.74 -4.97 -15.20
CA SER A 13 -7.77 -4.80 -14.12
C SER A 13 -8.27 -3.82 -13.05
N MET A 14 -8.85 -2.70 -13.47
CA MET A 14 -9.47 -1.74 -12.56
C MET A 14 -10.63 -2.37 -11.78
N LEU A 15 -11.52 -3.10 -12.46
CA LEU A 15 -12.66 -3.76 -11.82
C LEU A 15 -12.22 -4.82 -10.81
N VAL A 16 -11.21 -5.63 -11.12
CA VAL A 16 -10.66 -6.63 -10.19
C VAL A 16 -10.07 -5.93 -8.95
N GLN A 17 -9.30 -4.87 -9.14
CA GLN A 17 -8.70 -4.11 -8.05
C GLN A 17 -9.76 -3.49 -7.14
N GLU A 18 -10.74 -2.78 -7.71
CA GLU A 18 -11.83 -2.16 -6.95
C GLU A 18 -12.70 -3.22 -6.26
N ALA A 19 -13.06 -4.31 -6.96
CA ALA A 19 -13.83 -5.39 -6.36
C ALA A 19 -13.10 -6.02 -5.15
N ALA A 20 -11.79 -6.22 -5.23
CA ALA A 20 -10.99 -6.71 -4.12
C ALA A 20 -10.97 -5.72 -2.95
N ALA A 21 -10.82 -4.42 -3.21
CA ALA A 21 -10.84 -3.36 -2.22
C ALA A 21 -12.20 -3.26 -1.51
N TYR A 22 -13.30 -3.48 -2.25
CA TYR A 22 -14.66 -3.53 -1.69
C TYR A 22 -15.06 -4.91 -1.12
N GLY A 23 -14.12 -5.83 -0.94
CA GLY A 23 -14.32 -7.07 -0.20
C GLY A 23 -14.76 -8.27 -1.03
N SER A 24 -14.71 -8.22 -2.36
CA SER A 24 -14.99 -9.39 -3.20
C SER A 24 -13.97 -10.52 -2.94
N ALA A 25 -14.45 -11.64 -2.41
CA ALA A 25 -13.61 -12.81 -2.14
C ALA A 25 -13.00 -13.38 -3.44
N ASP A 26 -13.77 -13.42 -4.52
CA ASP A 26 -13.31 -13.93 -5.81
C ASP A 26 -12.19 -13.06 -6.40
N ALA A 27 -12.31 -11.73 -6.30
CA ALA A 27 -11.29 -10.81 -6.79
C ALA A 27 -10.00 -10.91 -5.95
N ARG A 28 -10.13 -11.05 -4.63
CA ARG A 28 -8.98 -11.29 -3.73
C ARG A 28 -8.31 -12.61 -4.04
N ALA A 29 -9.07 -13.71 -4.15
CA ALA A 29 -8.55 -15.03 -4.48
C ALA A 29 -7.84 -15.06 -5.84
N PHE A 30 -8.37 -14.33 -6.84
CA PHE A 30 -7.71 -14.18 -8.13
C PHE A 30 -6.35 -13.48 -8.00
N GLY A 31 -6.29 -12.34 -7.28
CA GLY A 31 -5.04 -11.62 -7.03
C GLY A 31 -4.03 -12.47 -6.26
N GLU A 32 -4.47 -13.17 -5.19
CA GLU A 32 -3.63 -14.08 -4.41
C GLU A 32 -3.08 -15.22 -5.27
N GLY A 33 -3.89 -15.79 -6.16
CA GLY A 33 -3.44 -16.82 -7.10
C GLY A 33 -2.31 -16.35 -7.99
N LEU A 34 -2.41 -15.14 -8.56
CA LEU A 34 -1.35 -14.53 -9.37
C LEU A 34 -0.08 -14.26 -8.54
N PHE A 35 -0.25 -13.73 -7.33
CA PHE A 35 0.86 -13.45 -6.43
C PHE A 35 1.64 -14.70 -6.05
N TRP A 36 0.94 -15.76 -5.61
CA TRP A 36 1.62 -16.99 -5.18
C TRP A 36 2.23 -17.77 -6.35
N ALA A 37 1.65 -17.72 -7.54
CA ALA A 37 2.28 -18.27 -8.74
C ALA A 37 3.59 -17.53 -9.06
N HIS A 38 3.61 -16.20 -8.91
CA HIS A 38 4.82 -15.40 -9.09
C HIS A 38 5.90 -15.76 -8.06
N VAL A 39 5.57 -15.78 -6.78
CA VAL A 39 6.54 -16.02 -5.69
C VAL A 39 7.09 -17.45 -5.71
N ARG A 40 6.24 -18.45 -5.95
CA ARG A 40 6.62 -19.87 -5.83
C ARG A 40 7.17 -20.47 -7.11
N GLU A 41 6.69 -20.01 -8.25
CA GLU A 41 6.94 -20.62 -9.56
C GLU A 41 7.69 -19.68 -10.51
N GLY A 42 7.88 -18.40 -10.12
CA GLY A 42 8.48 -17.39 -10.99
C GLY A 42 7.58 -16.98 -12.18
N ALA A 43 6.26 -17.23 -12.08
CA ALA A 43 5.33 -16.86 -13.13
C ALA A 43 5.31 -15.34 -13.34
N GLU A 44 5.27 -14.90 -14.60
CA GLU A 44 5.10 -13.48 -14.89
C GLU A 44 3.67 -13.04 -14.59
N ILE A 45 3.55 -11.89 -13.89
CA ILE A 45 2.25 -11.25 -13.69
C ILE A 45 2.06 -10.21 -14.80
N ASP A 46 0.91 -10.29 -15.52
CA ASP A 46 0.53 -9.24 -16.46
C ASP A 46 0.57 -7.87 -15.75
N PRO A 47 1.30 -6.86 -16.30
CA PRO A 47 1.44 -5.55 -15.68
C PRO A 47 0.11 -4.91 -15.25
N ASN A 48 -0.98 -5.18 -15.97
CA ASN A 48 -2.31 -4.67 -15.64
C ASN A 48 -2.88 -5.27 -14.34
N PHE A 49 -2.45 -6.46 -13.92
CA PHE A 49 -2.93 -7.13 -12.70
C PHE A 49 -1.90 -7.11 -11.56
N ARG A 50 -0.69 -6.61 -11.81
CA ARG A 50 0.43 -6.64 -10.85
C ARG A 50 0.07 -5.98 -9.53
N ARG A 51 -0.52 -4.79 -9.60
CA ARG A 51 -0.97 -4.06 -8.40
C ARG A 51 -2.01 -4.87 -7.61
N ALA A 52 -3.01 -5.43 -8.28
CA ALA A 52 -4.03 -6.25 -7.61
C ALA A 52 -3.41 -7.51 -6.97
N ALA A 53 -2.46 -8.15 -7.65
CA ALA A 53 -1.76 -9.32 -7.13
C ALA A 53 -0.93 -8.99 -5.88
N PHE A 54 -0.12 -7.94 -5.90
CA PHE A 54 0.69 -7.54 -4.75
C PHE A 54 -0.16 -7.10 -3.56
N GLN A 55 -1.24 -6.35 -3.79
CA GLN A 55 -2.18 -5.97 -2.73
C GLN A 55 -2.87 -7.19 -2.11
N ALA A 56 -3.30 -8.14 -2.93
CA ALA A 56 -3.90 -9.38 -2.43
C ALA A 56 -2.87 -10.21 -1.64
N GLY A 57 -1.63 -10.32 -2.13
CA GLY A 57 -0.53 -10.99 -1.44
C GLY A 57 -0.23 -10.37 -0.07
N ALA A 58 -0.07 -9.06 0.00
CA ALA A 58 0.21 -8.34 1.25
C ALA A 58 -0.91 -8.50 2.29
N ASN A 59 -2.17 -8.61 1.84
CA ASN A 59 -3.33 -8.78 2.70
C ASN A 59 -3.65 -10.25 3.05
N ALA A 60 -3.06 -11.23 2.36
CA ALA A 60 -3.36 -12.64 2.57
C ALA A 60 -3.02 -13.09 4.01
N ASN A 61 -1.77 -12.93 4.39
CA ASN A 61 -1.24 -13.28 5.71
C ASN A 61 0.16 -12.66 5.92
N GLU A 62 0.77 -12.88 7.09
CA GLU A 62 2.13 -12.40 7.40
C GLU A 62 3.16 -12.86 6.36
N THR A 63 3.13 -14.11 5.93
CA THR A 63 4.06 -14.62 4.91
C THR A 63 3.91 -13.85 3.60
N GLY A 64 2.69 -13.58 3.16
CA GLY A 64 2.44 -12.80 1.96
C GLY A 64 2.94 -11.36 2.09
N TYR A 65 2.76 -10.74 3.24
CA TYR A 65 3.31 -9.43 3.54
C TYR A 65 4.85 -9.43 3.50
N ASP A 66 5.48 -10.42 4.12
CA ASP A 66 6.95 -10.57 4.14
C ASP A 66 7.53 -10.77 2.74
N GLU A 67 6.86 -11.52 1.88
CA GLU A 67 7.26 -11.68 0.47
C GLU A 67 7.15 -10.35 -0.30
N VAL A 68 6.06 -9.59 -0.12
CA VAL A 68 5.92 -8.27 -0.74
C VAL A 68 7.00 -7.31 -0.23
N LEU A 69 7.30 -7.31 1.08
CA LEU A 69 8.36 -6.52 1.68
C LEU A 69 9.73 -6.92 1.14
N GLY A 70 9.97 -8.22 0.96
CA GLY A 70 11.19 -8.74 0.34
C GLY A 70 11.35 -8.26 -1.11
N LEU A 71 10.27 -8.30 -1.90
CA LEU A 71 10.26 -7.76 -3.26
C LEU A 71 10.53 -6.26 -3.27
N PHE A 72 9.92 -5.49 -2.35
CA PHE A 72 10.13 -4.05 -2.21
C PHE A 72 11.60 -3.70 -1.96
N ARG A 73 12.25 -4.39 -1.02
CA ARG A 73 13.67 -4.17 -0.67
C ARG A 73 14.63 -4.47 -1.81
N ASN A 74 14.27 -5.39 -2.69
CA ASN A 74 15.10 -5.79 -3.83
C ASN A 74 14.74 -5.06 -5.14
N ALA A 75 13.64 -4.32 -5.17
CA ALA A 75 13.17 -3.63 -6.38
C ALA A 75 14.06 -2.43 -6.71
N THR A 76 14.49 -2.35 -7.96
CA THR A 76 15.28 -1.22 -8.50
C THR A 76 14.50 -0.38 -9.51
N ASP A 77 13.44 -0.94 -10.11
CA ASP A 77 12.54 -0.22 -11.00
C ASP A 77 11.59 0.70 -10.19
N PRO A 78 11.58 2.02 -10.43
CA PRO A 78 10.73 2.95 -9.69
C PRO A 78 9.23 2.66 -9.79
N ALA A 79 8.76 2.12 -10.93
CA ALA A 79 7.36 1.77 -11.10
C ALA A 79 6.99 0.57 -10.21
N LEU A 80 7.85 -0.44 -10.18
CA LEU A 80 7.67 -1.61 -9.31
C LEU A 80 7.75 -1.23 -7.83
N VAL A 81 8.72 -0.39 -7.44
CA VAL A 81 8.83 0.13 -6.06
C VAL A 81 7.52 0.79 -5.64
N ARG A 82 6.92 1.61 -6.51
CA ARG A 82 5.64 2.27 -6.22
C ARG A 82 4.50 1.26 -6.06
N GLU A 83 4.38 0.28 -6.96
CA GLU A 83 3.34 -0.76 -6.88
C GLU A 83 3.44 -1.57 -5.57
N LEU A 84 4.66 -1.90 -5.15
CA LEU A 84 4.92 -2.63 -3.90
C LEU A 84 4.67 -1.76 -2.66
N THR A 85 5.04 -0.47 -2.71
CA THR A 85 4.70 0.51 -1.65
C THR A 85 3.20 0.64 -1.48
N ASP A 86 2.45 0.79 -2.59
CA ASP A 86 0.99 0.85 -2.59
C ASP A 86 0.38 -0.45 -2.00
N ALA A 87 0.99 -1.61 -2.28
CA ALA A 87 0.54 -2.89 -1.74
C ALA A 87 0.75 -2.97 -0.22
N LEU A 88 1.93 -2.62 0.27
CA LEU A 88 2.23 -2.57 1.71
C LEU A 88 1.33 -1.57 2.45
N ALA A 89 1.02 -0.41 1.83
CA ALA A 89 0.12 0.58 2.42
C ALA A 89 -1.35 0.14 2.45
N SER A 90 -1.75 -0.81 1.61
CA SER A 90 -3.15 -1.25 1.46
C SER A 90 -3.61 -2.27 2.50
N VAL A 91 -2.73 -2.68 3.42
CA VAL A 91 -3.06 -3.70 4.42
C VAL A 91 -4.16 -3.24 5.37
N ASP A 92 -5.11 -4.14 5.64
CA ASP A 92 -6.26 -3.89 6.51
C ASP A 92 -6.08 -4.46 7.93
N LYS A 93 -5.09 -5.33 8.15
CA LYS A 93 -4.75 -5.90 9.45
C LYS A 93 -3.92 -4.94 10.27
N PHE A 94 -4.29 -4.81 11.55
CA PHE A 94 -3.69 -3.85 12.48
C PHE A 94 -2.17 -4.00 12.59
N ASP A 95 -1.70 -5.22 12.84
CA ASP A 95 -0.29 -5.58 13.00
C ASP A 95 0.55 -5.31 11.74
N LEU A 96 -0.01 -5.59 10.57
CA LEU A 96 0.67 -5.32 9.31
C LEU A 96 0.70 -3.83 8.99
N ALA A 97 -0.36 -3.08 9.31
CA ALA A 97 -0.39 -1.62 9.17
C ALA A 97 0.63 -0.95 10.09
N GLU A 98 0.78 -1.43 11.34
CA GLU A 98 1.80 -0.96 12.27
C GLU A 98 3.21 -1.19 11.72
N ARG A 99 3.51 -2.41 11.23
CA ARG A 99 4.79 -2.73 10.57
C ARG A 99 5.06 -1.85 9.35
N THR A 100 4.03 -1.53 8.55
CA THR A 100 4.19 -0.62 7.40
C THR A 100 4.51 0.80 7.84
N LEU A 101 3.93 1.26 8.95
CA LEU A 101 4.26 2.59 9.50
C LEU A 101 5.67 2.64 10.09
N GLU A 102 6.14 1.58 10.73
CA GLU A 102 7.54 1.46 11.16
C GLU A 102 8.49 1.48 9.95
N LEU A 103 8.14 0.77 8.87
CA LEU A 103 8.88 0.82 7.61
C LEU A 103 8.96 2.25 7.06
N ALA A 104 7.86 3.02 7.13
CA ALA A 104 7.80 4.38 6.59
C ALA A 104 8.86 5.34 7.17
N VAL A 105 9.30 5.12 8.41
CA VAL A 105 10.32 5.92 9.10
C VAL A 105 11.70 5.26 9.13
N SER A 106 11.85 4.11 8.48
CA SER A 106 13.13 3.39 8.38
C SER A 106 13.98 3.87 7.21
N ASP A 107 15.23 3.42 7.16
CA ASP A 107 16.16 3.70 6.05
C ASP A 107 15.78 2.98 4.74
N ASP A 108 14.86 2.01 4.77
CA ASP A 108 14.38 1.30 3.58
C ASP A 108 13.49 2.19 2.69
N VAL A 109 12.88 3.22 3.28
CA VAL A 109 12.00 4.18 2.58
C VAL A 109 12.72 5.50 2.38
N ARG A 110 12.70 6.01 1.14
CA ARG A 110 13.30 7.32 0.87
C ARG A 110 12.57 8.40 1.68
N ALA A 111 13.31 9.32 2.26
CA ALA A 111 12.78 10.40 3.10
C ALA A 111 11.58 11.14 2.48
N GLN A 112 11.65 11.41 1.17
CA GLN A 112 10.56 12.07 0.45
C GLN A 112 9.27 11.23 0.34
N ASP A 113 9.35 9.90 0.49
CA ASP A 113 8.22 8.98 0.34
C ASP A 113 7.56 8.64 1.70
N THR A 114 8.23 8.96 2.83
CA THR A 114 7.75 8.72 4.20
C THR A 114 6.32 9.24 4.42
N VAL A 115 6.07 10.52 4.10
CA VAL A 115 4.77 11.16 4.33
C VAL A 115 3.69 10.51 3.47
N TYR A 116 4.01 10.16 2.22
CA TYR A 116 3.05 9.50 1.31
C TYR A 116 2.64 8.13 1.85
N LEU A 117 3.60 7.31 2.29
CA LEU A 117 3.32 5.99 2.84
C LEU A 117 2.43 6.06 4.09
N ILE A 118 2.71 7.00 5.01
CA ILE A 118 1.86 7.21 6.20
C ILE A 118 0.43 7.62 5.81
N VAL A 119 0.29 8.53 4.86
CA VAL A 119 -1.03 8.97 4.37
C VAL A 119 -1.78 7.83 3.69
N ASP A 120 -1.10 6.98 2.92
CA ASP A 120 -1.73 5.86 2.23
C ASP A 120 -2.19 4.77 3.21
N VAL A 121 -1.38 4.43 4.24
CA VAL A 121 -1.83 3.56 5.34
C VAL A 121 -3.06 4.14 6.05
N SER A 122 -3.14 5.46 6.25
CA SER A 122 -4.32 6.09 6.86
C SER A 122 -5.61 5.90 6.06
N ARG A 123 -5.51 5.56 4.78
CA ARG A 123 -6.65 5.35 3.87
C ARG A 123 -7.10 3.90 3.80
N SER A 124 -6.27 2.95 4.21
CA SER A 124 -6.54 1.52 4.07
C SER A 124 -7.70 1.06 4.96
N SER A 125 -7.79 1.58 6.18
CA SER A 125 -8.81 1.16 7.15
C SER A 125 -8.98 2.20 8.27
N PRO A 126 -10.06 2.15 9.08
CA PRO A 126 -10.20 2.97 10.28
C PRO A 126 -9.07 2.75 11.30
N ALA A 127 -8.58 1.51 11.43
CA ALA A 127 -7.43 1.17 12.26
C ALA A 127 -6.14 1.83 11.71
N GLY A 128 -5.92 1.75 10.40
CA GLY A 128 -4.80 2.40 9.72
C GLY A 128 -4.79 3.92 9.94
N LEU A 129 -5.97 4.56 9.93
CA LEU A 129 -6.08 5.99 10.25
C LEU A 129 -5.63 6.30 11.68
N SER A 130 -6.08 5.51 12.65
CA SER A 130 -5.71 5.70 14.06
C SER A 130 -4.22 5.49 14.29
N LEU A 131 -3.65 4.43 13.70
CA LEU A 131 -2.21 4.13 13.78
C LEU A 131 -1.36 5.22 13.11
N ALA A 132 -1.73 5.65 11.91
CA ALA A 132 -1.01 6.72 11.20
C ALA A 132 -1.02 8.02 12.01
N TRP A 133 -2.14 8.35 12.66
CA TRP A 133 -2.22 9.52 13.53
C TRP A 133 -1.32 9.39 14.76
N GLN A 134 -1.29 8.22 15.41
CA GLN A 134 -0.38 7.96 16.54
C GLN A 134 1.09 8.03 16.10
N MET A 135 1.42 7.47 14.93
CA MET A 135 2.77 7.55 14.37
C MET A 135 3.21 9.01 14.18
N VAL A 136 2.35 9.86 13.59
CA VAL A 136 2.64 11.29 13.42
C VAL A 136 2.84 12.00 14.77
N GLN A 137 2.03 11.71 15.78
CA GLN A 137 2.16 12.32 17.10
C GLN A 137 3.46 11.92 17.78
N ASN A 138 3.87 10.65 17.67
CA ASN A 138 5.04 10.12 18.37
C ASN A 138 6.37 10.42 17.65
N HIS A 139 6.36 10.59 16.33
CA HIS A 139 7.56 10.69 15.48
C HIS A 139 7.58 11.95 14.62
N PHE A 140 6.86 13.00 15.01
CA PHE A 140 6.68 14.21 14.19
C PHE A 140 8.00 14.84 13.74
N GLU A 141 9.00 14.91 14.60
CA GLU A 141 10.30 15.51 14.26
C GLU A 141 11.03 14.73 13.16
N VAL A 142 11.02 13.39 13.25
CA VAL A 142 11.63 12.52 12.24
C VAL A 142 10.88 12.65 10.91
N ILE A 143 9.56 12.58 10.95
CA ILE A 143 8.70 12.71 9.76
C ILE A 143 8.87 14.09 9.12
N ALA A 144 8.96 15.15 9.91
CA ALA A 144 9.18 16.49 9.42
C ALA A 144 10.56 16.65 8.77
N ALA A 145 11.61 16.05 9.35
CA ALA A 145 12.94 16.06 8.76
C ALA A 145 12.97 15.33 7.40
N HIS A 146 12.32 14.18 7.30
CA HIS A 146 12.19 13.41 6.05
C HIS A 146 11.33 14.15 5.01
N GLY A 147 10.25 14.80 5.43
CA GLY A 147 9.31 15.50 4.56
C GLY A 147 9.77 16.87 4.07
N GLY A 148 11.04 17.25 4.29
CA GLY A 148 11.58 18.55 3.84
C GLY A 148 11.27 19.70 4.79
N GLY A 149 11.01 19.40 6.06
CA GLY A 149 10.72 20.38 7.13
C GLY A 149 9.24 20.43 7.52
N VAL A 150 8.96 21.10 8.62
CA VAL A 150 7.63 21.15 9.27
C VAL A 150 6.53 21.61 8.29
N GLY A 151 6.81 22.62 7.48
CA GLY A 151 5.82 23.15 6.52
C GLY A 151 5.49 22.18 5.40
N ALA A 152 6.49 21.55 4.78
CA ALA A 152 6.30 20.59 3.71
C ALA A 152 5.64 19.29 4.21
N ALA A 153 6.09 18.77 5.35
CA ALA A 153 5.48 17.61 5.99
C ALA A 153 4.02 17.88 6.38
N GLY A 154 3.72 19.06 6.95
CA GLY A 154 2.36 19.47 7.30
C GLY A 154 1.44 19.55 6.06
N ALA A 155 1.92 20.09 4.95
CA ALA A 155 1.18 20.13 3.70
C ALA A 155 0.91 18.71 3.15
N GLY A 156 1.92 17.82 3.16
CA GLY A 156 1.77 16.43 2.75
C GLY A 156 0.80 15.64 3.63
N MET A 157 0.74 15.92 4.93
CA MET A 157 -0.16 15.27 5.88
C MET A 157 -1.57 15.87 5.92
N SER A 158 -1.87 16.90 5.15
CA SER A 158 -3.20 17.54 5.12
C SER A 158 -4.35 16.55 4.95
N PRO A 159 -4.28 15.54 4.07
CA PRO A 159 -5.36 14.54 3.93
C PRO A 159 -5.60 13.73 5.21
N LEU A 160 -4.53 13.35 5.92
CA LEU A 160 -4.61 12.64 7.19
C LEU A 160 -5.29 13.52 8.26
N ILE A 161 -4.84 14.77 8.40
CA ILE A 161 -5.40 15.72 9.36
C ILE A 161 -6.90 15.95 9.12
N GLN A 162 -7.32 16.12 7.87
CA GLN A 162 -8.72 16.29 7.49
C GLN A 162 -9.56 15.07 7.87
N ARG A 163 -9.06 13.85 7.63
CA ARG A 163 -9.76 12.61 7.99
C ARG A 163 -9.94 12.47 9.51
N VAL A 164 -8.89 12.76 10.29
CA VAL A 164 -8.98 12.74 11.76
C VAL A 164 -9.97 13.79 12.28
N ALA A 165 -9.98 14.98 11.69
CA ALA A 165 -10.92 16.04 12.07
C ALA A 165 -12.38 15.66 11.76
N SER A 166 -12.64 15.01 10.63
CA SER A 166 -14.00 14.58 10.26
C SER A 166 -14.56 13.49 11.18
N GLN A 167 -13.74 12.54 11.65
CA GLN A 167 -14.17 11.49 12.59
C GLN A 167 -14.59 12.03 13.98
N ARG A 168 -14.06 13.20 14.39
CA ARG A 168 -14.42 13.82 15.68
C ARG A 168 -15.72 14.62 15.63
N SER A 169 -16.28 14.78 14.46
CA SER A 169 -17.51 15.58 14.23
C SER A 169 -18.79 14.73 14.14
N GLU A 170 -18.65 13.41 14.17
CA GLU A 170 -19.70 12.39 14.25
C GLU A 170 -19.86 11.88 15.70
#